data_228dfd0c4f0e10d8ad8c9c2d8e46ad4f
#
_entry.id   228dfd0c4f0e10d8ad8c9c2d8e46ad4f
#
_cell.length_a   1.000
_cell.length_b   1.000
_cell.length_c   1.000
_cell.angle_alpha   90.00
_cell.angle_beta   90.00
_cell.angle_gamma   90.00
#
_symmetry.space_group_name_H-M   'P 1'
#
loop_
_entity.id
_entity.type
_entity.pdbx_description
1 polymer ?
#
loop_
_entity_poly.entity_id
_entity_poly.type
_entity_poly.pdbx_seq_one_letter_code
_entity_poly.pdbx_strand_id
1 'polypeptide(L)'
;MKTTQQLLNGLCRDNELKLLELKPEFAQPFDTLKIGIDVSVDSTGLALVYGNKVAGFLFQPSLPPEDDSCPDLNYVQYNKIYSHASSSAREYSKLMTMRTLANKVNDAISLFMEHIYPNYPQRVQIAVEGAAYGYMQHNSNSLVELVMFRAVIQDHVYHRWPLGTLISFDVLAPKSIKKEFTGDGSANKLKMIETALDKFVQITFLGKLDDFVDAYALATSKMLANTEPRLW
;
A
#
# COMPACT_ATOMS: atom_id res chain seq x y z
N MET A 1 9.00 20.75 -3.26
CA MET A 1 7.91 19.84 -3.68
C MET A 1 8.21 19.35 -5.09
N LYS A 2 8.00 18.08 -5.41
CA LYS A 2 8.13 17.57 -6.79
C LYS A 2 6.91 18.01 -7.59
N THR A 3 7.08 18.27 -8.89
CA THR A 3 5.94 18.53 -9.79
C THR A 3 5.23 17.22 -10.14
N THR A 4 3.95 17.30 -10.58
CA THR A 4 3.17 16.14 -11.05
C THR A 4 3.96 15.34 -12.07
N GLN A 5 4.59 15.99 -13.05
CA GLN A 5 5.39 15.31 -14.06
C GLN A 5 6.62 14.59 -13.47
N GLN A 6 7.27 15.18 -12.45
CA GLN A 6 8.39 14.52 -11.77
C GLN A 6 7.93 13.30 -10.96
N LEU A 7 6.71 13.35 -10.39
CA LEU A 7 6.12 12.20 -9.71
C LEU A 7 5.76 11.08 -10.70
N LEU A 8 5.10 11.41 -11.80
CA LEU A 8 4.75 10.46 -12.86
C LEU A 8 6.00 9.74 -13.40
N ASN A 9 7.03 10.50 -13.81
CA ASN A 9 8.27 9.94 -14.33
C ASN A 9 9.02 9.05 -13.30
N GLY A 10 8.81 9.29 -12.02
CA GLY A 10 9.46 8.54 -10.94
C GLY A 10 8.69 7.33 -10.43
N LEU A 11 7.39 7.24 -10.73
CA LEU A 11 6.47 6.26 -10.16
C LEU A 11 5.75 5.39 -11.19
N CYS A 12 5.51 5.90 -12.39
CA CYS A 12 4.69 5.21 -13.38
C CYS A 12 5.52 4.85 -14.60
N ARG A 13 5.46 3.58 -15.01
CA ARG A 13 6.20 3.07 -16.18
C ARG A 13 5.88 3.88 -17.44
N ASP A 14 4.60 4.18 -17.64
CA ASP A 14 4.08 4.84 -18.84
C ASP A 14 3.88 6.35 -18.65
N ASN A 15 4.45 6.93 -17.59
CA ASN A 15 4.26 8.35 -17.19
C ASN A 15 2.79 8.76 -17.04
N GLU A 16 1.92 7.80 -16.73
CA GLU A 16 0.49 7.99 -16.51
C GLU A 16 0.05 7.25 -15.25
N LEU A 17 -0.78 7.92 -14.42
CA LEU A 17 -1.39 7.30 -13.24
C LEU A 17 -2.56 6.42 -13.69
N LYS A 18 -2.45 5.13 -13.46
CA LYS A 18 -3.53 4.16 -13.71
C LYS A 18 -4.49 4.12 -12.55
N LEU A 19 -5.76 4.20 -12.84
CA LEU A 19 -6.84 4.17 -11.87
C LEU A 19 -7.83 3.06 -12.20
N LEU A 20 -8.24 2.36 -11.17
CA LEU A 20 -9.35 1.42 -11.19
C LEU A 20 -10.62 2.11 -10.69
N GLU A 21 -11.77 1.63 -11.14
CA GLU A 21 -13.07 2.11 -10.69
C GLU A 21 -13.83 1.00 -9.96
N LEU A 22 -14.33 1.32 -8.76
CA LEU A 22 -15.20 0.44 -7.99
C LEU A 22 -16.62 0.48 -8.55
N LYS A 23 -17.31 -0.65 -8.53
CA LYS A 23 -18.76 -0.71 -8.74
C LYS A 23 -19.45 0.18 -7.67
N PRO A 24 -20.57 0.82 -8.00
CA PRO A 24 -21.22 1.79 -7.12
C PRO A 24 -21.51 1.29 -5.70
N GLU A 25 -21.86 0.02 -5.56
CA GLU A 25 -22.16 -0.63 -4.27
C GLU A 25 -20.94 -0.81 -3.35
N PHE A 26 -19.72 -0.69 -3.90
CA PHE A 26 -18.45 -0.75 -3.15
C PHE A 26 -17.76 0.59 -3.00
N ALA A 27 -18.34 1.66 -3.56
CA ALA A 27 -17.78 3.01 -3.43
C ALA A 27 -17.61 3.41 -1.96
N GLN A 28 -16.51 4.11 -1.66
CA GLN A 28 -16.20 4.59 -0.32
C GLN A 28 -16.65 6.06 -0.15
N PRO A 29 -16.74 6.59 1.09
CA PRO A 29 -17.04 8.00 1.31
C PRO A 29 -16.05 8.93 0.60
N PHE A 30 -16.54 10.05 0.05
CA PHE A 30 -15.73 11.07 -0.63
C PHE A 30 -15.08 12.07 0.34
N ASP A 31 -15.18 11.90 1.64
CA ASP A 31 -14.49 12.69 2.65
C ASP A 31 -13.28 11.98 3.26
N THR A 32 -13.12 10.70 2.96
CA THR A 32 -12.12 9.83 3.57
C THR A 32 -11.23 9.18 2.53
N LEU A 33 -9.92 9.44 2.61
CA LEU A 33 -8.91 8.65 1.89
C LEU A 33 -8.54 7.43 2.73
N LYS A 34 -8.68 6.26 2.14
CA LYS A 34 -8.27 4.99 2.75
C LYS A 34 -7.00 4.49 2.09
N ILE A 35 -6.03 4.14 2.91
CA ILE A 35 -4.69 3.69 2.50
C ILE A 35 -4.45 2.32 3.09
N GLY A 36 -4.23 1.32 2.25
CA GLY A 36 -3.79 0.00 2.68
C GLY A 36 -2.37 -0.26 2.19
N ILE A 37 -1.52 -0.79 3.06
CA ILE A 37 -0.12 -1.08 2.74
C ILE A 37 0.19 -2.50 3.18
N ASP A 38 0.42 -3.38 2.21
CA ASP A 38 1.00 -4.69 2.45
C ASP A 38 2.53 -4.57 2.39
N VAL A 39 3.15 -4.58 3.57
CA VAL A 39 4.55 -4.22 3.75
C VAL A 39 5.46 -5.43 3.58
N SER A 40 6.27 -5.43 2.55
CA SER A 40 7.33 -6.42 2.33
C SER A 40 8.57 -5.75 1.74
N VAL A 41 9.76 -6.30 2.04
CA VAL A 41 11.04 -5.77 1.52
C VAL A 41 11.27 -6.17 0.06
N ASP A 42 10.53 -7.16 -0.44
CA ASP A 42 10.70 -7.69 -1.79
C ASP A 42 9.61 -7.19 -2.75
N SER A 43 8.40 -6.99 -2.22
CA SER A 43 7.29 -6.47 -2.99
C SER A 43 6.29 -5.83 -2.03
N THR A 44 6.15 -4.52 -2.07
CA THR A 44 5.18 -3.79 -1.24
C THR A 44 3.99 -3.41 -2.09
N GLY A 45 2.79 -3.81 -1.65
CA GLY A 45 1.53 -3.37 -2.21
C GLY A 45 1.02 -2.10 -1.54
N LEU A 46 0.48 -1.17 -2.33
CA LEU A 46 -0.22 0.02 -1.84
C LEU A 46 -1.54 0.17 -2.58
N ALA A 47 -2.62 0.33 -1.83
CA ALA A 47 -3.92 0.69 -2.36
C ALA A 47 -4.39 2.02 -1.78
N LEU A 48 -4.75 2.95 -2.64
CA LEU A 48 -5.31 4.26 -2.31
C LEU A 48 -6.76 4.28 -2.79
N VAL A 49 -7.71 4.45 -1.88
CA VAL A 49 -9.14 4.38 -2.18
C VAL A 49 -9.83 5.67 -1.75
N TYR A 50 -10.53 6.33 -2.69
CA TYR A 50 -11.28 7.55 -2.46
C TYR A 50 -12.55 7.57 -3.32
N GLY A 51 -13.72 7.56 -2.69
CA GLY A 51 -14.97 7.41 -3.42
C GLY A 51 -15.01 6.10 -4.20
N ASN A 52 -15.21 6.17 -5.51
CA ASN A 52 -15.16 5.02 -6.42
C ASN A 52 -13.78 4.83 -7.09
N LYS A 53 -12.80 5.70 -6.83
CA LYS A 53 -11.47 5.63 -7.45
C LYS A 53 -10.50 4.84 -6.59
N VAL A 54 -9.72 3.99 -7.24
CA VAL A 54 -8.64 3.22 -6.61
C VAL A 54 -7.37 3.35 -7.44
N ALA A 55 -6.26 3.71 -6.79
CA ALA A 55 -4.94 3.57 -7.38
C ALA A 55 -4.18 2.44 -6.69
N GLY A 56 -3.77 1.44 -7.47
CA GLY A 56 -2.93 0.35 -7.02
C GLY A 56 -1.47 0.58 -7.42
N PHE A 57 -0.55 0.41 -6.47
CA PHE A 57 0.89 0.47 -6.73
C PHE A 57 1.57 -0.79 -6.22
N LEU A 58 2.53 -1.27 -7.01
CA LEU A 58 3.42 -2.37 -6.65
C LEU A 58 4.86 -1.88 -6.69
N PHE A 59 5.49 -1.83 -5.53
CA PHE A 59 6.89 -1.41 -5.37
C PHE A 59 7.77 -2.65 -5.37
N GLN A 60 8.68 -2.74 -6.34
CA GLN A 60 9.54 -3.91 -6.53
C GLN A 60 10.98 -3.48 -6.84
N PRO A 61 11.99 -4.29 -6.45
CA PRO A 61 13.38 -4.00 -6.80
C PRO A 61 13.65 -4.04 -8.33
N SER A 62 12.89 -4.89 -9.03
CA SER A 62 12.91 -5.01 -10.48
C SER A 62 11.48 -5.00 -11.02
N LEU A 63 11.27 -4.29 -12.11
CA LEU A 63 9.96 -4.31 -12.76
C LEU A 63 9.72 -5.69 -13.40
N PRO A 64 8.50 -6.23 -13.33
CA PRO A 64 8.15 -7.45 -14.03
C PRO A 64 8.22 -7.22 -15.55
N PRO A 65 8.41 -8.28 -16.36
CA PRO A 65 8.17 -8.23 -17.80
C PRO A 65 6.75 -7.69 -18.11
N GLU A 66 6.57 -7.09 -19.29
CA GLU A 66 5.27 -6.53 -19.66
C GLU A 66 4.17 -7.60 -19.68
N ASP A 67 4.49 -8.79 -20.18
CA ASP A 67 3.55 -9.93 -20.25
C ASP A 67 3.13 -10.46 -18.87
N ASP A 68 3.94 -10.19 -17.83
CA ASP A 68 3.68 -10.59 -16.44
C ASP A 68 3.13 -9.44 -15.59
N SER A 69 2.88 -8.27 -16.19
CA SER A 69 2.39 -7.10 -15.49
C SER A 69 0.89 -6.87 -15.72
N CYS A 70 0.14 -6.58 -14.65
CA CYS A 70 -1.24 -6.14 -14.77
C CYS A 70 -1.26 -4.71 -15.36
N PRO A 71 -1.92 -4.48 -16.52
CA PRO A 71 -1.93 -3.16 -17.15
C PRO A 71 -2.64 -2.09 -16.34
N ASP A 72 -3.48 -2.48 -15.40
CA ASP A 72 -4.31 -1.58 -14.57
C ASP A 72 -3.61 -1.15 -13.27
N LEU A 73 -2.37 -1.63 -13.02
CA LEU A 73 -1.60 -1.27 -11.82
C LEU A 73 -0.38 -0.41 -12.16
N ASN A 74 0.04 0.38 -11.18
CA ASN A 74 1.24 1.22 -11.25
C ASN A 74 2.43 0.46 -10.67
N TYR A 75 3.44 0.15 -11.50
CA TYR A 75 4.66 -0.53 -11.07
C TYR A 75 5.76 0.47 -10.80
N VAL A 76 6.32 0.42 -9.60
CA VAL A 76 7.34 1.35 -9.12
C VAL A 76 8.63 0.61 -8.80
N GLN A 77 9.66 0.88 -9.57
CA GLN A 77 10.98 0.33 -9.28
C GLN A 77 11.68 1.12 -8.17
N TYR A 78 12.32 0.40 -7.24
CA TYR A 78 13.22 1.00 -6.27
C TYR A 78 14.53 0.23 -6.17
N ASN A 79 15.61 0.93 -5.77
CA ASN A 79 16.91 0.31 -5.64
C ASN A 79 17.08 -0.26 -4.23
N LYS A 80 17.33 -1.57 -4.12
CA LYS A 80 17.85 -2.15 -2.88
C LYS A 80 19.30 -1.74 -2.70
N ILE A 81 19.61 -1.19 -1.53
CA ILE A 81 20.97 -0.82 -1.17
C ILE A 81 21.60 -2.02 -0.47
N TYR A 82 22.63 -2.60 -1.06
CA TYR A 82 23.36 -3.72 -0.51
C TYR A 82 24.73 -3.28 0.00
N SER A 83 25.14 -3.81 1.16
CA SER A 83 26.51 -3.71 1.62
C SER A 83 27.00 -5.09 2.04
N HIS A 84 28.16 -5.46 1.52
CA HIS A 84 28.83 -6.72 1.87
C HIS A 84 29.93 -6.53 2.92
N ALA A 85 30.16 -5.29 3.39
CA ALA A 85 31.29 -4.95 4.25
C ALA A 85 31.12 -5.50 5.68
N SER A 86 30.45 -4.80 6.56
CA SER A 86 30.28 -5.17 7.97
C SER A 86 28.81 -5.42 8.31
N SER A 87 28.54 -5.98 9.49
CA SER A 87 27.16 -6.13 9.99
C SER A 87 26.44 -4.77 10.10
N SER A 88 27.12 -3.76 10.65
CA SER A 88 26.59 -2.40 10.77
C SER A 88 26.35 -1.73 9.41
N ALA A 89 27.22 -1.96 8.41
CA ALA A 89 27.01 -1.48 7.06
C ALA A 89 25.80 -2.15 6.39
N ARG A 90 25.55 -3.43 6.67
CA ARG A 90 24.36 -4.14 6.18
C ARG A 90 23.07 -3.60 6.82
N GLU A 91 23.06 -3.36 8.10
CA GLU A 91 21.90 -2.74 8.79
C GLU A 91 21.61 -1.33 8.27
N TYR A 92 22.64 -0.52 8.07
CA TYR A 92 22.49 0.81 7.48
C TYR A 92 21.91 0.72 6.06
N SER A 93 22.39 -0.22 5.23
CA SER A 93 21.89 -0.42 3.87
C SER A 93 20.42 -0.82 3.85
N LYS A 94 19.98 -1.68 4.78
CA LYS A 94 18.57 -2.05 4.95
C LYS A 94 17.73 -0.83 5.33
N LEU A 95 18.15 -0.04 6.29
CA LEU A 95 17.45 1.18 6.69
C LEU A 95 17.31 2.16 5.53
N MET A 96 18.38 2.36 4.75
CA MET A 96 18.35 3.24 3.57
C MET A 96 17.40 2.71 2.48
N THR A 97 17.34 1.40 2.28
CA THR A 97 16.35 0.76 1.37
C THR A 97 14.91 1.04 1.85
N MET A 98 14.64 0.86 3.16
CA MET A 98 13.33 1.12 3.76
C MET A 98 12.92 2.60 3.60
N ARG A 99 13.84 3.54 3.83
CA ARG A 99 13.59 4.98 3.63
C ARG A 99 13.32 5.32 2.16
N THR A 100 14.06 4.73 1.25
CA THR A 100 13.84 4.93 -0.19
C THR A 100 12.43 4.47 -0.60
N LEU A 101 12.01 3.31 -0.12
CA LEU A 101 10.68 2.79 -0.38
C LEU A 101 9.58 3.64 0.28
N ALA A 102 9.77 4.06 1.53
CA ALA A 102 8.84 4.96 2.21
C ALA A 102 8.67 6.31 1.47
N ASN A 103 9.76 6.86 0.93
CA ASN A 103 9.69 8.06 0.08
C ASN A 103 8.87 7.81 -1.21
N LYS A 104 9.05 6.63 -1.84
CA LYS A 104 8.26 6.27 -3.03
C LYS A 104 6.77 6.09 -2.70
N VAL A 105 6.43 5.49 -1.56
CA VAL A 105 5.05 5.41 -1.06
C VAL A 105 4.47 6.81 -0.88
N ASN A 106 5.22 7.73 -0.28
CA ASN A 106 4.78 9.12 -0.13
C ASN A 106 4.60 9.83 -1.46
N ASP A 107 5.50 9.61 -2.42
CA ASP A 107 5.36 10.16 -3.77
C ASP A 107 4.07 9.64 -4.46
N ALA A 108 3.75 8.35 -4.29
CA ALA A 108 2.52 7.76 -4.84
C ALA A 108 1.25 8.36 -4.22
N ILE A 109 1.24 8.53 -2.89
CA ILE A 109 0.15 9.22 -2.20
C ILE A 109 0.01 10.66 -2.72
N SER A 110 1.13 11.39 -2.94
CA SER A 110 1.11 12.75 -3.50
C SER A 110 0.47 12.78 -4.86
N LEU A 111 0.89 11.89 -5.72
CA LEU A 111 0.39 11.83 -7.09
C LEU A 111 -1.13 11.58 -7.12
N PHE A 112 -1.60 10.64 -6.28
CA PHE A 112 -3.03 10.38 -6.16
C PHE A 112 -3.80 11.58 -5.60
N MET A 113 -3.26 12.25 -4.58
CA MET A 113 -3.87 13.45 -4.00
C MET A 113 -3.98 14.58 -5.01
N GLU A 114 -2.98 14.79 -5.87
CA GLU A 114 -3.05 15.76 -6.97
C GLU A 114 -4.14 15.39 -7.98
N HIS A 115 -4.32 14.07 -8.24
CA HIS A 115 -5.35 13.60 -9.16
C HIS A 115 -6.79 13.83 -8.62
N ILE A 116 -7.01 13.69 -7.32
CA ILE A 116 -8.34 13.93 -6.70
C ILE A 116 -8.61 15.39 -6.37
N TYR A 117 -7.62 16.28 -6.53
CA TYR A 117 -7.79 17.74 -6.33
C TYR A 117 -8.97 18.29 -7.18
N PRO A 118 -9.81 19.22 -6.69
CA PRO A 118 -9.71 19.97 -5.43
C PRO A 118 -10.34 19.25 -4.21
N ASN A 119 -10.82 18.05 -4.34
CA ASN A 119 -11.54 17.32 -3.30
C ASN A 119 -10.58 16.68 -2.30
N TYR A 120 -9.93 17.47 -1.45
CA TYR A 120 -9.05 16.91 -0.41
C TYR A 120 -9.86 16.16 0.66
N PRO A 121 -9.38 14.99 1.08
CA PRO A 121 -10.01 14.22 2.14
C PRO A 121 -9.90 14.97 3.48
N GLN A 122 -10.98 14.95 4.26
CA GLN A 122 -11.00 15.46 5.63
C GLN A 122 -10.41 14.42 6.60
N ARG A 123 -10.48 13.15 6.21
CA ARG A 123 -9.99 12.01 6.98
C ARG A 123 -9.04 11.16 6.16
N VAL A 124 -8.06 10.59 6.84
CA VAL A 124 -7.14 9.62 6.26
C VAL A 124 -7.09 8.41 7.19
N GLN A 125 -7.43 7.26 6.65
CA GLN A 125 -7.38 5.99 7.36
C GLN A 125 -6.29 5.13 6.74
N ILE A 126 -5.30 4.75 7.53
CA ILE A 126 -4.15 3.98 7.08
C ILE A 126 -4.18 2.62 7.77
N ALA A 127 -4.17 1.55 6.99
CA ALA A 127 -4.05 0.19 7.49
C ALA A 127 -2.77 -0.46 6.97
N VAL A 128 -2.07 -1.14 7.84
CA VAL A 128 -0.93 -1.98 7.48
C VAL A 128 -1.14 -3.41 7.99
N GLU A 129 -0.58 -4.38 7.28
CA GLU A 129 -0.63 -5.76 7.74
C GLU A 129 0.21 -5.95 9.01
N GLY A 130 -0.37 -6.61 10.01
CA GLY A 130 0.32 -7.02 11.23
C GLY A 130 1.15 -8.27 11.00
N ALA A 131 2.22 -8.45 11.76
CA ALA A 131 2.98 -9.68 11.76
C ALA A 131 2.10 -10.85 12.24
N ALA A 132 2.02 -11.91 11.45
CA ALA A 132 1.33 -13.13 11.89
C ALA A 132 2.08 -13.76 13.07
N TYR A 133 1.39 -14.04 14.17
CA TYR A 133 1.97 -14.65 15.36
C TYR A 133 2.72 -15.96 15.11
N GLY A 134 2.39 -16.69 14.02
CA GLY A 134 3.09 -17.91 13.61
C GLY A 134 4.51 -17.71 13.07
N TYR A 135 4.85 -16.51 12.60
CA TYR A 135 6.22 -16.19 12.15
C TYR A 135 7.22 -16.01 13.29
N MET A 136 6.74 -15.78 14.52
CA MET A 136 7.62 -15.55 15.68
C MET A 136 8.48 -16.79 16.04
N GLN A 137 8.10 -17.99 15.63
CA GLN A 137 8.83 -19.21 16.04
C GLN A 137 10.02 -19.55 15.14
N HIS A 138 10.13 -19.00 13.92
CA HIS A 138 11.13 -19.46 12.95
C HIS A 138 12.08 -18.38 12.40
N ASN A 139 11.80 -17.09 12.54
CA ASN A 139 12.67 -16.03 11.97
C ASN A 139 12.54 -14.69 12.71
N SER A 140 13.16 -14.56 13.88
CA SER A 140 13.15 -13.31 14.66
C SER A 140 13.71 -12.09 13.90
N ASN A 141 14.72 -12.30 13.05
CA ASN A 141 15.33 -11.19 12.29
C ASN A 141 14.37 -10.61 11.23
N SER A 142 13.63 -11.46 10.51
CA SER A 142 12.65 -11.01 9.50
C SER A 142 11.49 -10.25 10.14
N LEU A 143 11.08 -10.65 11.37
CA LEU A 143 10.05 -9.92 12.11
C LEU A 143 10.52 -8.52 12.52
N VAL A 144 11.74 -8.41 13.03
CA VAL A 144 12.33 -7.11 13.41
C VAL A 144 12.41 -6.20 12.19
N GLU A 145 12.88 -6.72 11.04
CA GLU A 145 12.94 -5.97 9.79
C GLU A 145 11.55 -5.48 9.35
N LEU A 146 10.54 -6.31 9.42
CA LEU A 146 9.16 -5.95 9.06
C LEU A 146 8.61 -4.85 9.98
N VAL A 147 8.83 -4.97 11.30
CA VAL A 147 8.41 -3.97 12.29
C VAL A 147 9.13 -2.64 12.07
N MET A 148 10.44 -2.68 11.83
CA MET A 148 11.23 -1.48 11.53
C MET A 148 10.75 -0.81 10.23
N PHE A 149 10.53 -1.59 9.19
CA PHE A 149 10.07 -1.06 7.91
C PHE A 149 8.69 -0.42 8.02
N ARG A 150 7.76 -1.07 8.72
CA ARG A 150 6.45 -0.49 9.02
C ARG A 150 6.57 0.83 9.80
N ALA A 151 7.45 0.89 10.81
CA ALA A 151 7.66 2.11 11.57
C ALA A 151 8.20 3.25 10.69
N VAL A 152 9.13 2.95 9.76
CA VAL A 152 9.65 3.96 8.82
C VAL A 152 8.55 4.45 7.87
N ILE A 153 7.73 3.55 7.32
CA ILE A 153 6.59 3.95 6.47
C ILE A 153 5.60 4.79 7.29
N GLN A 154 5.26 4.34 8.49
CA GLN A 154 4.35 5.05 9.38
C GLN A 154 4.82 6.48 9.64
N ASP A 155 6.06 6.65 10.03
CA ASP A 155 6.68 7.96 10.29
C ASP A 155 6.60 8.87 9.05
N HIS A 156 7.00 8.35 7.89
CA HIS A 156 7.00 9.11 6.64
C HIS A 156 5.60 9.51 6.19
N VAL A 157 4.64 8.59 6.23
CA VAL A 157 3.26 8.86 5.79
C VAL A 157 2.56 9.80 6.75
N TYR A 158 2.84 9.68 8.04
CA TYR A 158 2.18 10.42 9.09
C TYR A 158 2.49 11.93 9.06
N HIS A 159 3.76 12.29 8.89
CA HIS A 159 4.23 13.68 8.88
C HIS A 159 3.89 14.48 7.61
N ARG A 160 3.15 13.87 6.70
CA ARG A 160 2.86 14.46 5.40
C ARG A 160 1.60 15.34 5.37
N TRP A 161 0.65 15.08 6.26
CA TRP A 161 -0.68 15.63 6.16
C TRP A 161 -0.76 17.07 6.69
N PRO A 162 -1.60 17.94 6.09
CA PRO A 162 -1.85 19.28 6.61
C PRO A 162 -2.39 19.24 8.04
N LEU A 163 -2.08 20.26 8.82
CA LEU A 163 -2.68 20.46 10.14
C LEU A 163 -4.21 20.46 10.04
N GLY A 164 -4.85 19.72 10.93
CA GLY A 164 -6.31 19.57 10.95
C GLY A 164 -6.87 18.37 10.18
N THR A 165 -6.03 17.63 9.48
CA THR A 165 -6.45 16.34 8.90
C THR A 165 -6.63 15.30 10.02
N LEU A 166 -7.78 14.62 10.04
CA LEU A 166 -8.02 13.52 10.96
C LEU A 166 -7.36 12.24 10.43
N ILE A 167 -6.39 11.71 11.17
CA ILE A 167 -5.63 10.53 10.73
C ILE A 167 -5.83 9.39 11.71
N SER A 168 -6.15 8.19 11.20
CA SER A 168 -6.05 6.94 11.94
C SER A 168 -4.99 6.03 11.31
N PHE A 169 -4.31 5.26 12.14
CA PHE A 169 -3.31 4.27 11.72
C PHE A 169 -3.54 2.96 12.47
N ASP A 170 -3.82 1.90 11.73
CA ASP A 170 -4.18 0.61 12.26
C ASP A 170 -3.25 -0.49 11.76
N VAL A 171 -2.96 -1.43 12.65
CA VAL A 171 -2.21 -2.65 12.33
C VAL A 171 -3.18 -3.81 12.43
N LEU A 172 -3.53 -4.39 11.29
CA LEU A 172 -4.57 -5.40 11.17
C LEU A 172 -3.99 -6.81 11.00
N ALA A 173 -4.59 -7.77 11.71
CA ALA A 173 -4.13 -9.15 11.64
C ALA A 173 -4.54 -9.81 10.31
N PRO A 174 -3.62 -10.53 9.60
CA PRO A 174 -3.90 -11.13 8.30
C PRO A 174 -5.15 -12.01 8.26
N LYS A 175 -5.34 -12.88 9.26
CA LYS A 175 -6.52 -13.76 9.34
C LYS A 175 -7.83 -12.99 9.49
N SER A 176 -7.81 -11.87 10.22
CA SER A 176 -8.99 -11.03 10.41
C SER A 176 -9.38 -10.34 9.12
N ILE A 177 -8.39 -9.81 8.39
CA ILE A 177 -8.60 -9.19 7.08
C ILE A 177 -9.15 -10.21 6.07
N LYS A 178 -8.53 -11.38 5.96
CA LYS A 178 -9.01 -12.43 5.06
C LYS A 178 -10.45 -12.84 5.37
N LYS A 179 -10.78 -13.04 6.67
CA LYS A 179 -12.13 -13.37 7.10
C LYS A 179 -13.15 -12.30 6.76
N GLU A 180 -12.80 -11.04 6.98
CA GLU A 180 -13.67 -9.90 6.65
C GLU A 180 -13.88 -9.77 5.15
N PHE A 181 -12.79 -9.87 4.38
CA PHE A 181 -12.79 -9.60 2.94
C PHE A 181 -13.46 -10.71 2.12
N THR A 182 -13.22 -11.99 2.47
CA THR A 182 -13.68 -13.16 1.72
C THR A 182 -14.72 -14.01 2.45
N GLY A 183 -14.98 -13.74 3.74
CA GLY A 183 -15.76 -14.60 4.63
C GLY A 183 -14.98 -15.75 5.26
N ASP A 184 -13.71 -16.00 4.82
CA ASP A 184 -12.86 -17.10 5.29
C ASP A 184 -11.47 -16.58 5.70
N GLY A 185 -11.12 -16.73 6.99
CA GLY A 185 -9.81 -16.33 7.53
C GLY A 185 -8.64 -17.20 7.05
N SER A 186 -8.92 -18.33 6.40
CA SER A 186 -7.93 -19.22 5.78
C SER A 186 -7.87 -19.06 4.26
N ALA A 187 -8.55 -18.05 3.70
CA ALA A 187 -8.60 -17.81 2.27
C ALA A 187 -7.19 -17.79 1.64
N ASN A 188 -7.05 -18.52 0.54
CA ASN A 188 -5.83 -18.52 -0.25
C ASN A 188 -5.79 -17.30 -1.18
N LYS A 189 -4.65 -17.08 -1.84
CA LYS A 189 -4.42 -15.95 -2.74
C LYS A 189 -5.46 -15.88 -3.86
N LEU A 190 -5.81 -17.00 -4.47
CA LEU A 190 -6.80 -17.02 -5.56
C LEU A 190 -8.16 -16.51 -5.08
N LYS A 191 -8.63 -16.97 -3.91
CA LYS A 191 -9.90 -16.51 -3.33
C LYS A 191 -9.89 -15.02 -2.99
N MET A 192 -8.76 -14.50 -2.51
CA MET A 192 -8.59 -13.06 -2.27
C MET A 192 -8.71 -12.27 -3.58
N ILE A 193 -8.02 -12.72 -4.64
CA ILE A 193 -8.05 -12.09 -5.96
C ILE A 193 -9.46 -12.13 -6.55
N GLU A 194 -10.13 -13.28 -6.60
CA GLU A 194 -11.51 -13.41 -7.09
C GLU A 194 -12.46 -12.44 -6.37
N THR A 195 -12.35 -12.36 -5.04
CA THR A 195 -13.18 -11.45 -4.24
C THR A 195 -12.89 -9.98 -4.53
N ALA A 196 -11.64 -9.62 -4.84
CA ALA A 196 -11.28 -8.26 -5.23
C ALA A 196 -11.82 -7.92 -6.62
N LEU A 197 -11.60 -8.80 -7.61
CA LEU A 197 -12.05 -8.60 -8.99
C LEU A 197 -13.54 -8.32 -9.10
N ASP A 198 -14.35 -8.98 -8.27
CA ASP A 198 -15.80 -8.77 -8.23
C ASP A 198 -16.21 -7.34 -7.82
N LYS A 199 -15.32 -6.59 -7.18
CA LYS A 199 -15.61 -5.22 -6.69
C LYS A 199 -15.33 -4.11 -7.72
N PHE A 200 -14.52 -4.40 -8.74
CA PHE A 200 -14.17 -3.42 -9.78
C PHE A 200 -15.13 -3.46 -10.97
N VAL A 201 -15.32 -2.32 -11.62
CA VAL A 201 -16.09 -2.24 -12.88
C VAL A 201 -15.36 -3.04 -13.96
N GLN A 202 -14.06 -2.84 -14.07
CA GLN A 202 -13.18 -3.55 -14.97
C GLN A 202 -11.79 -3.63 -14.37
N ILE A 203 -11.17 -4.79 -14.42
CA ILE A 203 -9.75 -5.00 -14.10
C ILE A 203 -9.25 -6.20 -14.92
N THR A 204 -8.05 -6.08 -15.44
CA THR A 204 -7.41 -7.15 -16.21
C THR A 204 -6.72 -8.11 -15.27
N PHE A 205 -7.07 -9.40 -15.33
CA PHE A 205 -6.41 -10.44 -14.55
C PHE A 205 -5.13 -10.89 -15.25
N LEU A 206 -4.04 -10.17 -15.04
CA LEU A 206 -2.70 -10.53 -15.52
C LEU A 206 -1.66 -10.26 -14.42
N GLY A 207 -0.63 -11.09 -14.37
CA GLY A 207 0.51 -10.91 -13.48
C GLY A 207 0.21 -11.07 -11.99
N LYS A 208 1.10 -10.54 -11.18
CA LYS A 208 0.99 -10.58 -9.71
C LYS A 208 0.05 -9.50 -9.21
N LEU A 209 -1.13 -9.91 -8.78
CA LEU A 209 -2.13 -9.04 -8.13
C LEU A 209 -2.17 -9.18 -6.61
N ASP A 210 -1.57 -10.24 -6.05
CA ASP A 210 -1.72 -10.61 -4.65
C ASP A 210 -1.35 -9.48 -3.68
N ASP A 211 -0.17 -8.86 -3.82
CA ASP A 211 0.26 -7.78 -2.93
C ASP A 211 -0.66 -6.55 -3.03
N PHE A 212 -1.18 -6.24 -4.23
CA PHE A 212 -2.18 -5.17 -4.39
C PHE A 212 -3.51 -5.56 -3.74
N VAL A 213 -3.96 -6.79 -3.92
CA VAL A 213 -5.24 -7.27 -3.36
C VAL A 213 -5.18 -7.30 -1.83
N ASP A 214 -4.06 -7.71 -1.23
CA ASP A 214 -3.87 -7.68 0.21
C ASP A 214 -3.87 -6.22 0.73
N ALA A 215 -3.20 -5.29 0.04
CA ALA A 215 -3.26 -3.86 0.35
C ALA A 215 -4.68 -3.28 0.17
N TYR A 216 -5.41 -3.68 -0.87
CA TYR A 216 -6.78 -3.23 -1.09
C TYR A 216 -7.75 -3.75 -0.02
N ALA A 217 -7.60 -5.00 0.40
CA ALA A 217 -8.38 -5.57 1.50
C ALA A 217 -8.12 -4.82 2.83
N LEU A 218 -6.87 -4.43 3.10
CA LEU A 218 -6.52 -3.57 4.23
C LEU A 218 -7.21 -2.21 4.15
N ALA A 219 -7.12 -1.52 3.00
CA ALA A 219 -7.72 -0.19 2.82
C ALA A 219 -9.25 -0.20 2.99
N THR A 220 -9.92 -1.28 2.58
CA THR A 220 -11.38 -1.37 2.62
C THR A 220 -11.94 -2.06 3.86
N SER A 221 -11.10 -2.42 4.83
CA SER A 221 -11.53 -3.05 6.08
C SER A 221 -12.47 -2.15 6.88
N LYS A 222 -13.57 -2.73 7.36
CA LYS A 222 -14.53 -2.06 8.25
C LYS A 222 -13.94 -1.83 9.65
N MET A 223 -12.88 -2.55 10.01
CA MET A 223 -12.19 -2.36 11.28
C MET A 223 -11.60 -0.94 11.39
N LEU A 224 -11.23 -0.32 10.26
CA LEU A 224 -10.79 1.08 10.21
C LEU A 224 -11.86 2.08 10.64
N ALA A 225 -13.14 1.79 10.41
CA ALA A 225 -14.26 2.69 10.76
C ALA A 225 -14.44 2.86 12.28
N ASN A 226 -13.91 1.94 13.08
CA ASN A 226 -14.07 1.94 14.55
C ASN A 226 -12.89 2.59 15.27
N THR A 227 -11.89 3.06 14.55
CA THR A 227 -10.71 3.68 15.15
C THR A 227 -10.96 5.18 15.30
N GLU A 228 -10.87 5.68 16.53
CA GLU A 228 -10.96 7.13 16.77
C GLU A 228 -9.80 7.85 16.09
N PRO A 229 -10.10 8.81 15.20
CA PRO A 229 -9.05 9.60 14.55
C PRO A 229 -8.37 10.49 15.59
N ARG A 230 -7.05 10.60 15.51
CA ARG A 230 -6.28 11.54 16.31
C ARG A 230 -6.05 12.82 15.54
N LEU A 231 -6.30 13.95 16.18
CA LEU A 231 -5.87 15.26 15.68
C LEU A 231 -4.35 15.39 15.85
N TRP A 232 -3.68 15.80 14.82
CA TRP A 232 -2.24 16.13 14.82
C TRP A 232 -2.03 17.57 14.43
#